data_dcdde78ebde47a126b3f18e4aa2bd400
#
_entry.id   dcdde78ebde47a126b3f18e4aa2bd400
#
_cell.length_a   1.000
_cell.length_b   1.000
_cell.length_c   1.000
_cell.angle_alpha   90.00
_cell.angle_beta   90.00
_cell.angle_gamma   90.00
#
_symmetry.space_group_name_H-M   'P 1'
#
loop_
_entity.id
_entity.type
_entity.pdbx_description
1 polymer ?
#
loop_
_entity_poly.entity_id
_entity_poly.type
_entity_poly.pdbx_seq_one_letter_code
_entity_poly.pdbx_strand_id
1 'polypeptide(L)'
;MMFREAPLLERFERAAAAGFRGVEIQSPYGETKEDVAERVRRHGLEAVLMNVGPGVAAIPGREADFRDELTRALAYAQAAGCRQLHCVAGRTDHPAAEATFVANLKWASGPARSAGVRLLLEPLNTRDNPGYFLTGTAQARRVLDRVGSDNVLLQYDFYHMQIMEGSLAETVKANIDVIGHFQVGGVPDRHEPDDTQEVNYTYLLDLVDRLGYEGWVGCEYRPRAGTLEGLGWARPYGIRSGG
;
A
#
# COMPACT_ATOMS: atom_id res chain seq x y z
N MET A 1 -1.86 5.72 7.72
CA MET A 1 -1.91 5.59 9.21
C MET A 1 -1.46 6.86 9.91
N MET A 2 -0.70 7.71 9.26
CA MET A 2 -0.24 9.02 9.76
C MET A 2 -1.34 10.09 9.72
N PHE A 3 -1.14 11.19 10.43
CA PHE A 3 -2.07 12.33 10.55
C PHE A 3 -3.50 11.98 10.99
N ARG A 4 -3.68 10.86 11.72
CA ARG A 4 -5.01 10.42 12.19
C ARG A 4 -5.58 11.30 13.29
N GLU A 5 -4.81 12.20 13.83
CA GLU A 5 -5.21 13.26 14.74
C GLU A 5 -6.08 14.33 14.06
N ALA A 6 -6.25 14.26 12.73
CA ALA A 6 -7.10 15.14 11.94
C ALA A 6 -8.11 14.37 11.08
N PRO A 7 -9.27 14.98 10.72
CA PRO A 7 -10.17 14.47 9.70
C PRO A 7 -9.45 14.25 8.35
N LEU A 8 -9.94 13.32 7.51
CA LEU A 8 -9.25 12.94 6.28
C LEU A 8 -8.92 14.14 5.39
N LEU A 9 -9.86 15.03 5.15
CA LEU A 9 -9.65 16.16 4.23
C LEU A 9 -8.65 17.22 4.73
N GLU A 10 -8.35 17.24 6.03
CA GLU A 10 -7.32 18.11 6.60
C GLU A 10 -5.91 17.50 6.52
N ARG A 11 -5.82 16.18 6.41
CA ARG A 11 -4.52 15.46 6.36
C ARG A 11 -3.70 15.82 5.13
N PHE A 12 -4.34 16.17 4.02
CA PHE A 12 -3.65 16.55 2.78
C PHE A 12 -2.80 17.80 2.99
N GLU A 13 -3.38 18.86 3.62
CA GLU A 13 -2.66 20.08 3.95
C GLU A 13 -1.47 19.79 4.89
N ARG A 14 -1.70 19.01 5.93
CA ARG A 14 -0.66 18.64 6.91
C ARG A 14 0.48 17.84 6.27
N ALA A 15 0.16 16.90 5.40
CA ALA A 15 1.16 16.13 4.68
C ALA A 15 1.99 17.01 3.75
N ALA A 16 1.36 17.89 2.98
CA ALA A 16 2.05 18.84 2.11
C ALA A 16 2.93 19.81 2.92
N ALA A 17 2.43 20.34 4.03
CA ALA A 17 3.20 21.24 4.91
C ALA A 17 4.42 20.54 5.53
N ALA A 18 4.33 19.25 5.82
CA ALA A 18 5.45 18.42 6.27
C ALA A 18 6.47 18.09 5.15
N GLY A 19 6.18 18.42 3.89
CA GLY A 19 7.07 18.19 2.75
C GLY A 19 6.83 16.90 1.98
N PHE A 20 5.77 16.13 2.30
CA PHE A 20 5.38 14.99 1.48
C PHE A 20 4.90 15.46 0.11
N ARG A 21 5.25 14.70 -0.93
CA ARG A 21 4.82 14.94 -2.30
C ARG A 21 3.73 13.98 -2.76
N GLY A 22 3.61 12.84 -2.08
CA GLY A 22 2.62 11.82 -2.35
C GLY A 22 1.86 11.41 -1.09
N VAL A 23 0.65 10.90 -1.28
CA VAL A 23 -0.21 10.41 -0.19
C VAL A 23 -0.84 9.07 -0.57
N GLU A 24 -0.84 8.17 0.39
CA GLU A 24 -1.65 6.95 0.36
C GLU A 24 -2.98 7.22 1.08
N ILE A 25 -4.07 6.86 0.45
CA ILE A 25 -5.41 7.10 0.97
C ILE A 25 -6.11 5.75 1.10
N GLN A 26 -5.84 5.02 2.18
CA GLN A 26 -6.32 3.64 2.37
C GLN A 26 -7.83 3.50 2.20
N SER A 27 -8.63 4.45 2.72
CA SER A 27 -10.08 4.43 2.61
C SER A 27 -10.64 5.83 2.46
N PRO A 28 -10.79 6.34 1.22
CA PRO A 28 -11.35 7.67 0.95
C PRO A 28 -12.88 7.72 1.00
N TYR A 29 -13.55 6.59 1.11
CA TYR A 29 -14.97 6.37 0.79
C TYR A 29 -15.97 6.98 1.78
N GLY A 30 -15.52 7.64 2.82
CA GLY A 30 -16.33 8.49 3.72
C GLY A 30 -16.51 9.91 3.22
N GLU A 31 -15.71 10.32 2.24
CA GLU A 31 -15.77 11.64 1.60
C GLU A 31 -16.21 11.48 0.14
N THR A 32 -16.58 12.56 -0.55
CA THR A 32 -16.85 12.47 -1.99
C THR A 32 -15.54 12.37 -2.78
N LYS A 33 -15.58 11.73 -3.96
CA LYS A 33 -14.38 11.63 -4.80
C LYS A 33 -13.93 13.00 -5.32
N GLU A 34 -14.87 13.94 -5.46
CA GLU A 34 -14.63 15.32 -5.84
C GLU A 34 -13.85 16.08 -4.75
N ASP A 35 -14.24 15.93 -3.48
CA ASP A 35 -13.54 16.56 -2.34
C ASP A 35 -12.12 15.98 -2.19
N VAL A 36 -11.96 14.66 -2.28
CA VAL A 36 -10.64 14.03 -2.24
C VAL A 36 -9.75 14.54 -3.37
N ALA A 37 -10.26 14.57 -4.59
CA ALA A 37 -9.52 15.04 -5.76
C ALA A 37 -9.15 16.54 -5.66
N GLU A 38 -10.04 17.34 -5.12
CA GLU A 38 -9.80 18.79 -4.88
C GLU A 38 -8.66 18.98 -3.90
N ARG A 39 -8.65 18.23 -2.77
CA ARG A 39 -7.59 18.33 -1.77
C ARG A 39 -6.24 17.90 -2.30
N VAL A 40 -6.16 16.79 -3.04
CA VAL A 40 -4.93 16.35 -3.68
C VAL A 40 -4.36 17.45 -4.59
N ARG A 41 -5.17 18.01 -5.49
CA ARG A 41 -4.75 19.08 -6.40
C ARG A 41 -4.37 20.37 -5.69
N ARG A 42 -5.20 20.82 -4.74
CA ARG A 42 -5.01 22.06 -4.01
C ARG A 42 -3.68 22.12 -3.28
N HIS A 43 -3.24 21.01 -2.73
CA HIS A 43 -2.00 20.92 -1.96
C HIS A 43 -0.81 20.42 -2.79
N GLY A 44 -0.97 20.25 -4.11
CA GLY A 44 0.11 19.84 -5.02
C GLY A 44 0.63 18.43 -4.73
N LEU A 45 -0.22 17.55 -4.21
CA LEU A 45 0.12 16.18 -3.87
C LEU A 45 -0.18 15.23 -5.03
N GLU A 46 0.50 14.08 -5.06
CA GLU A 46 0.12 12.93 -5.88
C GLU A 46 -0.64 11.92 -5.00
N ALA A 47 -1.81 11.46 -5.47
CA ALA A 47 -2.48 10.31 -4.88
C ALA A 47 -1.79 9.04 -5.37
N VAL A 48 -1.04 8.38 -4.49
CA VAL A 48 -0.14 7.27 -4.84
C VAL A 48 -0.87 5.93 -4.80
N LEU A 49 -1.68 5.71 -3.78
CA LEU A 49 -2.31 4.43 -3.50
C LEU A 49 -3.66 4.62 -2.81
N MET A 50 -4.65 3.80 -3.20
CA MET A 50 -5.91 3.61 -2.48
C MET A 50 -6.21 2.11 -2.34
N ASN A 51 -6.99 1.72 -1.33
CA ASN A 51 -7.44 0.32 -1.20
C ASN A 51 -8.78 0.11 -1.89
N VAL A 52 -8.96 -1.08 -2.47
CA VAL A 52 -10.27 -1.55 -2.97
C VAL A 52 -11.05 -2.14 -1.81
N GLY A 53 -12.07 -1.42 -1.37
CA GLY A 53 -13.12 -1.87 -0.48
C GLY A 53 -12.70 -2.57 0.82
N PRO A 54 -13.63 -3.36 1.39
CA PRO A 54 -13.44 -3.93 2.73
C PRO A 54 -12.58 -5.20 2.79
N GLY A 55 -11.93 -5.61 1.68
CA GLY A 55 -11.08 -6.79 1.67
C GLY A 55 -11.85 -8.10 1.50
N VAL A 56 -12.32 -8.35 0.29
CA VAL A 56 -13.06 -9.57 -0.06
C VAL A 56 -12.54 -10.26 -1.33
N ALA A 57 -11.40 -9.80 -1.85
CA ALA A 57 -10.92 -10.24 -3.15
C ALA A 57 -10.59 -11.75 -3.24
N ALA A 58 -10.23 -12.39 -2.11
CA ALA A 58 -9.96 -13.83 -2.04
C ALA A 58 -11.10 -14.64 -1.41
N ILE A 59 -12.25 -14.02 -1.09
CA ILE A 59 -13.34 -14.71 -0.37
C ILE A 59 -14.33 -15.31 -1.37
N PRO A 60 -14.43 -16.66 -1.48
CA PRO A 60 -15.40 -17.30 -2.36
C PRO A 60 -16.84 -16.88 -2.04
N GLY A 61 -17.64 -16.63 -3.10
CA GLY A 61 -19.00 -16.15 -2.97
C GLY A 61 -19.15 -14.64 -2.80
N ARG A 62 -18.04 -13.88 -2.73
CA ARG A 62 -18.04 -12.41 -2.61
C ARG A 62 -17.51 -11.72 -3.88
N GLU A 63 -17.53 -12.41 -5.01
CA GLU A 63 -16.99 -11.90 -6.28
C GLU A 63 -17.77 -10.67 -6.79
N ALA A 64 -19.10 -10.64 -6.59
CA ALA A 64 -19.92 -9.48 -6.94
C ALA A 64 -19.54 -8.25 -6.11
N ASP A 65 -19.42 -8.43 -4.80
CA ASP A 65 -19.00 -7.35 -3.89
C ASP A 65 -17.62 -6.79 -4.27
N PHE A 66 -16.65 -7.67 -4.61
CA PHE A 66 -15.33 -7.24 -5.08
C PHE A 66 -15.43 -6.39 -6.34
N ARG A 67 -16.29 -6.77 -7.29
CA ARG A 67 -16.48 -6.01 -8.56
C ARG A 67 -17.08 -4.64 -8.32
N ASP A 68 -18.07 -4.54 -7.45
CA ASP A 68 -18.72 -3.28 -7.09
C ASP A 68 -17.73 -2.35 -6.40
N GLU A 69 -16.95 -2.88 -5.45
CA GLU A 69 -15.92 -2.12 -4.74
C GLU A 69 -14.78 -1.67 -5.66
N LEU A 70 -14.34 -2.52 -6.59
CA LEU A 70 -13.36 -2.13 -7.59
C LEU A 70 -13.89 -1.01 -8.48
N THR A 71 -15.13 -1.10 -8.93
CA THR A 71 -15.76 -0.06 -9.76
C THR A 71 -15.79 1.27 -9.03
N ARG A 72 -16.16 1.26 -7.76
CA ARG A 72 -16.13 2.44 -6.88
C ARG A 72 -14.71 2.97 -6.72
N ALA A 73 -13.73 2.11 -6.42
CA ALA A 73 -12.34 2.51 -6.23
C ALA A 73 -11.74 3.11 -7.49
N LEU A 74 -12.03 2.56 -8.67
CA LEU A 74 -11.58 3.12 -9.95
C LEU A 74 -12.13 4.53 -10.19
N ALA A 75 -13.39 4.80 -9.82
CA ALA A 75 -13.96 6.14 -9.94
C ALA A 75 -13.24 7.17 -9.05
N TYR A 76 -12.86 6.79 -7.80
CA TYR A 76 -12.06 7.65 -6.93
C TYR A 76 -10.63 7.82 -7.45
N ALA A 77 -10.01 6.73 -7.92
CA ALA A 77 -8.67 6.76 -8.48
C ALA A 77 -8.59 7.70 -9.69
N GLN A 78 -9.54 7.60 -10.61
CA GLN A 78 -9.59 8.48 -11.78
C GLN A 78 -9.80 9.95 -11.39
N ALA A 79 -10.71 10.24 -10.45
CA ALA A 79 -10.97 11.62 -10.00
C ALA A 79 -9.72 12.25 -9.35
N ALA A 80 -8.99 11.51 -8.53
CA ALA A 80 -7.81 11.97 -7.80
C ALA A 80 -6.49 11.80 -8.58
N GLY A 81 -6.50 11.19 -9.76
CA GLY A 81 -5.30 10.89 -10.54
C GLY A 81 -4.44 9.77 -9.94
N CYS A 82 -5.00 8.92 -9.07
CA CYS A 82 -4.31 7.80 -8.44
C CYS A 82 -4.09 6.67 -9.44
N ARG A 83 -2.86 6.18 -9.51
CA ARG A 83 -2.48 5.15 -10.50
C ARG A 83 -2.32 3.76 -9.93
N GLN A 84 -2.58 3.55 -8.64
CA GLN A 84 -2.42 2.25 -7.99
C GLN A 84 -3.59 1.99 -7.02
N LEU A 85 -4.14 0.77 -7.10
CA LEU A 85 -5.16 0.29 -6.18
C LEU A 85 -4.72 -1.04 -5.54
N HIS A 86 -4.70 -1.10 -4.22
CA HIS A 86 -4.45 -2.33 -3.47
C HIS A 86 -5.72 -3.17 -3.40
N CYS A 87 -5.69 -4.36 -3.98
CA CYS A 87 -6.75 -5.37 -3.90
C CYS A 87 -6.60 -6.19 -2.61
N VAL A 88 -7.23 -5.74 -1.54
CA VAL A 88 -7.15 -6.38 -0.22
C VAL A 88 -7.76 -7.79 -0.29
N ALA A 89 -6.95 -8.82 -0.03
CA ALA A 89 -7.34 -10.22 -0.20
C ALA A 89 -8.49 -10.64 0.72
N GLY A 90 -8.42 -10.22 1.99
CA GLY A 90 -9.43 -10.57 3.01
C GLY A 90 -8.99 -11.73 3.91
N ARG A 91 -9.85 -12.05 4.88
CA ARG A 91 -9.63 -13.13 5.85
C ARG A 91 -10.44 -14.34 5.46
N THR A 92 -9.77 -15.44 5.18
CA THR A 92 -10.40 -16.72 4.82
C THR A 92 -9.36 -17.85 4.84
N ASP A 93 -9.81 -19.03 5.24
CA ASP A 93 -9.09 -20.31 5.16
C ASP A 93 -9.72 -21.27 4.13
N HIS A 94 -10.67 -20.75 3.35
CA HIS A 94 -11.42 -21.55 2.39
C HIS A 94 -10.50 -22.12 1.30
N PRO A 95 -10.58 -23.42 0.95
CA PRO A 95 -9.66 -24.07 0.00
C PRO A 95 -9.70 -23.47 -1.42
N ALA A 96 -10.79 -22.81 -1.80
CA ALA A 96 -10.91 -22.13 -3.10
C ALA A 96 -10.38 -20.69 -3.08
N ALA A 97 -9.89 -20.15 -1.96
CA ALA A 97 -9.50 -18.75 -1.82
C ALA A 97 -8.46 -18.29 -2.86
N GLU A 98 -7.41 -19.09 -3.10
CA GLU A 98 -6.39 -18.74 -4.10
C GLU A 98 -6.97 -18.71 -5.52
N ALA A 99 -7.82 -19.68 -5.85
CA ALA A 99 -8.48 -19.71 -7.17
C ALA A 99 -9.40 -18.51 -7.36
N THR A 100 -10.18 -18.15 -6.32
CA THR A 100 -11.06 -16.97 -6.31
C THR A 100 -10.25 -15.69 -6.47
N PHE A 101 -9.15 -15.54 -5.71
CA PHE A 101 -8.29 -14.35 -5.78
C PHE A 101 -7.70 -14.17 -7.18
N VAL A 102 -7.14 -15.23 -7.74
CA VAL A 102 -6.61 -15.22 -9.11
C VAL A 102 -7.68 -14.86 -10.14
N ALA A 103 -8.88 -15.43 -10.04
CA ALA A 103 -9.97 -15.16 -10.96
C ALA A 103 -10.43 -13.68 -10.87
N ASN A 104 -10.56 -13.17 -9.66
CA ASN A 104 -10.94 -11.78 -9.40
C ASN A 104 -9.87 -10.80 -9.93
N LEU A 105 -8.58 -11.05 -9.69
CA LEU A 105 -7.50 -10.21 -10.19
C LEU A 105 -7.39 -10.25 -11.73
N LYS A 106 -7.60 -11.42 -12.36
CA LYS A 106 -7.67 -11.54 -13.83
C LYS A 106 -8.78 -10.67 -14.39
N TRP A 107 -9.98 -10.76 -13.83
CA TRP A 107 -11.10 -9.93 -14.24
C TRP A 107 -10.82 -8.44 -14.02
N ALA A 108 -10.29 -8.08 -12.84
CA ALA A 108 -10.03 -6.71 -12.43
C ALA A 108 -8.94 -6.03 -13.27
N SER A 109 -7.96 -6.78 -13.78
CA SER A 109 -6.84 -6.24 -14.56
C SER A 109 -7.30 -5.51 -15.83
N GLY A 110 -8.37 -5.96 -16.49
CA GLY A 110 -8.93 -5.31 -17.67
C GLY A 110 -9.48 -3.91 -17.39
N PRO A 111 -10.51 -3.77 -16.53
CA PRO A 111 -11.05 -2.47 -16.14
C PRO A 111 -9.98 -1.52 -15.56
N ALA A 112 -9.07 -2.01 -14.72
CA ALA A 112 -7.99 -1.21 -14.14
C ALA A 112 -7.04 -0.68 -15.23
N ARG A 113 -6.61 -1.53 -16.17
CA ARG A 113 -5.79 -1.12 -17.31
C ARG A 113 -6.47 -0.05 -18.15
N SER A 114 -7.76 -0.22 -18.45
CA SER A 114 -8.54 0.76 -19.21
C SER A 114 -8.64 2.12 -18.51
N ALA A 115 -8.58 2.12 -17.17
CA ALA A 115 -8.55 3.32 -16.34
C ALA A 115 -7.14 3.90 -16.12
N GLY A 116 -6.08 3.28 -16.67
CA GLY A 116 -4.70 3.67 -16.44
C GLY A 116 -4.20 3.38 -15.01
N VAL A 117 -4.81 2.40 -14.33
CA VAL A 117 -4.54 2.05 -12.94
C VAL A 117 -3.90 0.67 -12.85
N ARG A 118 -2.83 0.51 -12.07
CA ARG A 118 -2.23 -0.77 -11.70
C ARG A 118 -2.91 -1.33 -10.45
N LEU A 119 -3.03 -2.63 -10.38
CA LEU A 119 -3.51 -3.33 -9.19
C LEU A 119 -2.32 -3.86 -8.38
N LEU A 120 -2.43 -3.74 -7.08
CA LEU A 120 -1.43 -4.26 -6.15
C LEU A 120 -2.04 -5.34 -5.26
N LEU A 121 -1.25 -6.32 -4.90
CA LEU A 121 -1.57 -7.29 -3.85
C LEU A 121 -0.48 -7.26 -2.78
N GLU A 122 -0.87 -7.33 -1.52
CA GLU A 122 0.01 -7.16 -0.38
C GLU A 122 -0.07 -8.34 0.58
N PRO A 123 1.06 -9.02 0.84
CA PRO A 123 1.16 -9.98 1.94
C PRO A 123 1.19 -9.27 3.30
N LEU A 124 0.32 -9.67 4.22
CA LEU A 124 0.27 -9.10 5.57
C LEU A 124 0.75 -10.10 6.61
N ASN A 125 1.34 -9.59 7.70
CA ASN A 125 1.74 -10.43 8.82
C ASN A 125 0.53 -10.97 9.59
N THR A 126 0.65 -12.19 10.07
CA THR A 126 -0.41 -12.90 10.80
C THR A 126 -0.53 -12.48 12.26
N ARG A 127 0.47 -11.79 12.81
CA ARG A 127 0.44 -11.24 14.17
C ARG A 127 -0.65 -10.15 14.29
N ASP A 128 -0.65 -9.19 13.35
CA ASP A 128 -1.60 -8.07 13.36
C ASP A 128 -2.87 -8.40 12.59
N ASN A 129 -2.79 -9.35 11.66
CA ASN A 129 -3.87 -9.73 10.76
C ASN A 129 -4.13 -11.24 10.80
N PRO A 130 -4.57 -11.80 11.95
CA PRO A 130 -4.85 -13.23 12.05
C PRO A 130 -5.93 -13.65 11.05
N GLY A 131 -5.68 -14.76 10.35
CA GLY A 131 -6.59 -15.30 9.33
C GLY A 131 -6.58 -14.58 7.98
N TYR A 132 -5.69 -13.60 7.77
CA TYR A 132 -5.53 -12.98 6.44
C TYR A 132 -5.01 -14.00 5.43
N PHE A 133 -5.57 -13.97 4.22
CA PHE A 133 -5.30 -15.01 3.22
C PHE A 133 -3.88 -14.94 2.65
N LEU A 134 -3.42 -13.77 2.28
CA LEU A 134 -2.13 -13.57 1.61
C LEU A 134 -1.06 -13.16 2.64
N THR A 135 -0.11 -14.04 2.96
CA THR A 135 0.78 -13.84 4.10
C THR A 135 2.28 -13.91 3.79
N GLY A 136 2.65 -14.13 2.53
CA GLY A 136 4.07 -14.23 2.17
C GLY A 136 4.36 -13.91 0.71
N THR A 137 5.60 -13.47 0.46
CA THR A 137 6.07 -13.07 -0.87
C THR A 137 6.01 -14.21 -1.89
N ALA A 138 6.39 -15.42 -1.51
CA ALA A 138 6.32 -16.59 -2.39
C ALA A 138 4.87 -16.93 -2.80
N GLN A 139 3.91 -16.76 -1.90
CA GLN A 139 2.49 -16.91 -2.21
C GLN A 139 2.01 -15.82 -3.18
N ALA A 140 2.39 -14.57 -2.92
CA ALA A 140 2.08 -13.45 -3.81
C ALA A 140 2.62 -13.69 -5.22
N ARG A 141 3.89 -14.12 -5.34
CA ARG A 141 4.51 -14.44 -6.64
C ARG A 141 3.73 -15.51 -7.40
N ARG A 142 3.34 -16.63 -6.76
CA ARG A 142 2.50 -17.64 -7.40
C ARG A 142 1.15 -17.08 -7.89
N VAL A 143 0.54 -16.20 -7.11
CA VAL A 143 -0.72 -15.54 -7.53
C VAL A 143 -0.48 -14.68 -8.75
N LEU A 144 0.57 -13.84 -8.77
CA LEU A 144 0.94 -12.99 -9.90
C LEU A 144 1.21 -13.82 -11.17
N ASP A 145 1.99 -14.90 -11.06
CA ASP A 145 2.29 -15.80 -12.18
C ASP A 145 1.01 -16.43 -12.76
N ARG A 146 0.08 -16.84 -11.89
CA ARG A 146 -1.22 -17.38 -12.29
C ARG A 146 -2.16 -16.33 -12.88
N VAL A 147 -2.10 -15.10 -12.42
CA VAL A 147 -2.85 -13.96 -13.01
C VAL A 147 -2.32 -13.66 -14.40
N GLY A 148 -1.01 -13.65 -14.58
CA GLY A 148 -0.37 -13.46 -15.89
C GLY A 148 -0.64 -12.09 -16.51
N SER A 149 -0.74 -11.02 -15.69
CA SER A 149 -0.97 -9.65 -16.14
C SER A 149 0.11 -8.72 -15.61
N ASP A 150 0.76 -7.97 -16.50
CA ASP A 150 1.75 -6.93 -16.18
C ASP A 150 1.15 -5.70 -15.46
N ASN A 151 -0.20 -5.64 -15.37
CA ASN A 151 -0.93 -4.59 -14.67
C ASN A 151 -1.28 -4.97 -13.21
N VAL A 152 -0.82 -6.13 -12.73
CA VAL A 152 -1.01 -6.60 -11.36
C VAL A 152 0.36 -6.86 -10.75
N LEU A 153 0.69 -6.16 -9.68
CA LEU A 153 2.03 -6.10 -9.10
C LEU A 153 1.98 -6.36 -7.59
N LEU A 154 3.15 -6.49 -6.99
CA LEU A 154 3.33 -6.68 -5.55
C LEU A 154 3.44 -5.31 -4.85
N GLN A 155 2.69 -5.11 -3.76
CA GLN A 155 2.97 -4.12 -2.73
C GLN A 155 3.81 -4.82 -1.65
N TYR A 156 5.02 -4.33 -1.45
CA TYR A 156 5.97 -4.92 -0.51
C TYR A 156 6.14 -4.01 0.71
N ASP A 157 5.45 -4.34 1.80
CA ASP A 157 5.65 -3.66 3.09
C ASP A 157 6.76 -4.37 3.88
N PHE A 158 7.87 -3.67 4.08
CA PHE A 158 9.00 -4.17 4.85
C PHE A 158 8.62 -4.58 6.28
N TYR A 159 7.68 -3.85 6.91
CA TYR A 159 7.19 -4.18 8.24
C TYR A 159 6.55 -5.57 8.27
N HIS A 160 5.65 -5.83 7.34
CA HIS A 160 4.97 -7.13 7.26
C HIS A 160 5.95 -8.26 6.95
N MET A 161 6.83 -8.06 6.00
CA MET A 161 7.74 -9.12 5.53
C MET A 161 8.91 -9.36 6.50
N GLN A 162 9.32 -8.36 7.28
CA GLN A 162 10.27 -8.60 8.37
C GLN A 162 9.70 -9.59 9.41
N ILE A 163 8.44 -9.41 9.79
CA ILE A 163 7.77 -10.28 10.78
C ILE A 163 7.55 -11.70 10.23
N MET A 164 7.25 -11.83 8.93
CA MET A 164 6.88 -13.11 8.33
C MET A 164 8.06 -13.90 7.79
N GLU A 165 9.05 -13.24 7.21
CA GLU A 165 10.08 -13.90 6.39
C GLU A 165 11.50 -13.51 6.79
N GLY A 166 11.74 -12.25 7.16
CA GLY A 166 13.11 -11.73 7.28
C GLY A 166 13.83 -11.71 5.93
N SER A 167 15.17 -11.69 5.96
CA SER A 167 16.01 -11.68 4.74
C SER A 167 15.57 -10.69 3.65
N LEU A 168 15.09 -9.51 4.08
CA LEU A 168 14.41 -8.52 3.24
C LEU A 168 15.17 -8.15 1.98
N ALA A 169 16.51 -7.94 2.11
CA ALA A 169 17.34 -7.54 0.99
C ALA A 169 17.35 -8.57 -0.15
N GLU A 170 17.49 -9.86 0.18
CA GLU A 170 17.50 -10.93 -0.83
C GLU A 170 16.12 -11.13 -1.44
N THR A 171 15.07 -11.02 -0.63
CA THR A 171 13.68 -11.10 -1.12
C THR A 171 13.36 -9.95 -2.09
N VAL A 172 13.79 -8.72 -1.78
CA VAL A 172 13.61 -7.57 -2.69
C VAL A 172 14.37 -7.77 -4.00
N LYS A 173 15.65 -8.18 -3.95
CA LYS A 173 16.44 -8.46 -5.17
C LYS A 173 15.77 -9.50 -6.08
N ALA A 174 15.22 -10.54 -5.47
CA ALA A 174 14.58 -11.63 -6.21
C ALA A 174 13.22 -11.27 -6.82
N ASN A 175 12.58 -10.18 -6.37
CA ASN A 175 11.22 -9.81 -6.75
C ASN A 175 11.07 -8.38 -7.25
N ILE A 176 12.16 -7.64 -7.43
CA ILE A 176 12.10 -6.23 -7.85
C ILE A 176 11.36 -6.03 -9.17
N ASP A 177 11.37 -7.02 -10.03
CA ASP A 177 10.69 -7.05 -11.32
C ASP A 177 9.14 -6.97 -11.22
N VAL A 178 8.58 -7.38 -10.09
CA VAL A 178 7.13 -7.38 -9.84
C VAL A 178 6.70 -6.44 -8.73
N ILE A 179 7.62 -5.75 -8.04
CA ILE A 179 7.26 -4.82 -6.97
C ILE A 179 6.83 -3.48 -7.58
N GLY A 180 5.57 -3.11 -7.37
CA GLY A 180 5.00 -1.85 -7.83
C GLY A 180 4.96 -0.76 -6.77
N HIS A 181 5.12 -1.12 -5.49
CA HIS A 181 5.07 -0.19 -4.37
C HIS A 181 5.76 -0.76 -3.13
N PHE A 182 6.49 0.09 -2.42
CA PHE A 182 7.08 -0.23 -1.12
C PHE A 182 6.40 0.52 0.02
N GLN A 183 6.42 -0.10 1.21
CA GLN A 183 6.00 0.58 2.44
C GLN A 183 6.98 0.30 3.58
N VAL A 184 7.05 1.24 4.53
CA VAL A 184 7.93 1.19 5.70
C VAL A 184 7.17 1.41 7.00
N GLY A 185 7.56 0.68 8.03
CA GLY A 185 7.10 0.83 9.41
C GLY A 185 8.08 0.15 10.38
N GLY A 186 8.31 0.73 11.55
CA GLY A 186 9.26 0.18 12.53
C GLY A 186 8.80 -1.13 13.14
N VAL A 187 9.66 -2.13 13.19
CA VAL A 187 9.39 -3.44 13.78
C VAL A 187 9.99 -3.48 15.19
N PRO A 188 9.30 -3.98 16.23
CA PRO A 188 8.09 -4.81 16.18
C PRO A 188 6.74 -4.08 16.24
N ASP A 189 6.69 -2.80 16.63
CA ASP A 189 5.47 -2.13 17.11
C ASP A 189 4.74 -1.28 16.05
N ARG A 190 5.25 -1.29 14.79
CA ARG A 190 4.75 -0.51 13.67
C ARG A 190 4.77 1.00 13.92
N HIS A 191 5.81 1.47 14.63
CA HIS A 191 6.09 2.88 14.86
C HIS A 191 7.01 3.48 13.79
N GLU A 192 7.68 4.61 14.09
CA GLU A 192 8.63 5.25 13.20
C GLU A 192 9.73 4.27 12.78
N PRO A 193 10.12 4.26 11.49
CA PRO A 193 11.24 3.46 10.99
C PRO A 193 12.59 4.14 11.27
N ASP A 194 12.78 4.55 12.51
CA ASP A 194 13.99 5.20 13.04
C ASP A 194 15.05 4.18 13.53
N ASP A 195 16.09 4.63 14.21
CA ASP A 195 17.19 3.78 14.70
C ASP A 195 16.83 2.98 15.97
N THR A 196 15.59 3.07 16.48
CA THR A 196 15.15 2.40 17.72
C THR A 196 14.32 1.12 17.44
N GLN A 197 14.35 0.63 16.22
CA GLN A 197 13.66 -0.57 15.77
C GLN A 197 14.64 -1.53 15.05
N GLU A 198 14.21 -2.74 14.66
CA GLU A 198 15.13 -3.81 14.24
C GLU A 198 15.53 -3.83 12.75
N VAL A 199 14.93 -2.96 11.89
CA VAL A 199 15.17 -2.95 10.45
C VAL A 199 16.10 -1.82 10.06
N ASN A 200 17.17 -2.10 9.32
CA ASN A 200 18.05 -1.06 8.80
C ASN A 200 17.46 -0.43 7.52
N TYR A 201 16.59 0.57 7.71
CA TYR A 201 15.92 1.23 6.58
C TYR A 201 16.87 2.03 5.70
N THR A 202 17.94 2.64 6.23
CA THR A 202 18.94 3.31 5.42
C THR A 202 19.55 2.35 4.39
N TYR A 203 19.95 1.17 4.83
CA TYR A 203 20.50 0.15 3.92
C TYR A 203 19.46 -0.34 2.89
N LEU A 204 18.21 -0.56 3.31
CA LEU A 204 17.17 -1.09 2.42
C LEU A 204 16.72 -0.07 1.37
N LEU A 205 16.58 1.20 1.74
CA LEU A 205 16.22 2.26 0.80
C LEU A 205 17.34 2.51 -0.22
N ASP A 206 18.60 2.53 0.22
CA ASP A 206 19.76 2.58 -0.68
C ASP A 206 19.80 1.36 -1.65
N LEU A 207 19.41 0.18 -1.16
CA LEU A 207 19.33 -1.00 -2.02
C LEU A 207 18.24 -0.85 -3.07
N VAL A 208 17.04 -0.38 -2.68
CA VAL A 208 15.91 -0.15 -3.59
C VAL A 208 16.30 0.84 -4.69
N ASP A 209 16.98 1.93 -4.34
CA ASP A 209 17.50 2.91 -5.31
C ASP A 209 18.54 2.28 -6.27
N ARG A 210 19.49 1.50 -5.75
CA ARG A 210 20.49 0.79 -6.58
C ARG A 210 19.89 -0.24 -7.52
N LEU A 211 18.72 -0.79 -7.18
CA LEU A 211 17.98 -1.71 -8.05
C LEU A 211 17.16 -1.00 -9.12
N GLY A 212 17.20 0.35 -9.16
CA GLY A 212 16.53 1.16 -10.18
C GLY A 212 15.04 1.33 -9.96
N TYR A 213 14.54 1.20 -8.73
CA TYR A 213 13.14 1.47 -8.44
C TYR A 213 12.86 2.97 -8.44
N GLU A 214 11.92 3.40 -9.29
CA GLU A 214 11.55 4.81 -9.47
C GLU A 214 10.18 5.15 -8.88
N GLY A 215 9.57 4.21 -8.16
CA GLY A 215 8.24 4.38 -7.55
C GLY A 215 8.28 5.08 -6.19
N TRP A 216 7.18 4.98 -5.48
CA TRP A 216 6.99 5.56 -4.16
C TRP A 216 7.30 4.57 -3.04
N VAL A 217 7.78 5.10 -1.91
CA VAL A 217 7.87 4.39 -0.64
C VAL A 217 6.88 5.02 0.34
N GLY A 218 5.87 4.28 0.74
CA GLY A 218 4.82 4.73 1.63
C GLY A 218 5.21 4.63 3.11
N CYS A 219 4.83 5.63 3.88
CA CYS A 219 5.02 5.64 5.33
C CYS A 219 3.79 5.05 6.02
N GLU A 220 3.79 3.73 6.26
CA GLU A 220 2.63 3.05 6.84
C GLU A 220 2.89 2.58 8.28
N TYR A 221 3.02 3.55 9.18
CA TYR A 221 3.26 3.29 10.59
C TYR A 221 2.36 4.15 11.49
N ARG A 222 2.36 3.82 12.78
CA ARG A 222 1.63 4.55 13.84
C ARG A 222 2.63 5.40 14.62
N PRO A 223 2.60 6.74 14.47
CA PRO A 223 3.49 7.60 15.27
C PRO A 223 3.32 7.33 16.78
N ARG A 224 4.45 7.28 17.51
CA ARG A 224 4.44 7.09 18.97
C ARG A 224 3.80 8.26 19.71
N ALA A 225 3.97 9.46 19.14
CA ALA A 225 3.36 10.71 19.61
C ALA A 225 2.52 11.32 18.48
N GLY A 226 2.65 12.60 18.19
CA GLY A 226 2.06 13.22 17.01
C GLY A 226 2.85 12.88 15.74
N THR A 227 2.19 12.96 14.59
CA THR A 227 2.84 12.64 13.31
C THR A 227 4.08 13.50 13.06
N LEU A 228 3.98 14.82 13.23
CA LEU A 228 5.10 15.75 12.94
C LEU A 228 6.29 15.52 13.86
N GLU A 229 6.05 15.18 15.12
CA GLU A 229 7.09 14.93 16.13
C GLU A 229 7.94 13.70 15.78
N GLY A 230 7.32 12.69 15.15
CA GLY A 230 7.98 11.45 14.75
C GLY A 230 8.74 11.51 13.42
N LEU A 231 8.70 12.62 12.66
CA LEU A 231 9.30 12.71 11.32
C LEU A 231 10.81 12.93 11.29
N GLY A 232 11.50 12.91 12.45
CA GLY A 232 12.93 13.16 12.52
C GLY A 232 13.79 12.25 11.63
N TRP A 233 13.42 10.99 11.51
CA TRP A 233 14.10 9.99 10.66
C TRP A 233 14.01 10.30 9.16
N ALA A 234 12.97 11.02 8.73
CA ALA A 234 12.69 11.29 7.32
C ALA A 234 13.34 12.59 6.80
N ARG A 235 14.08 13.32 7.64
CA ARG A 235 14.78 14.55 7.23
C ARG A 235 15.74 14.36 6.05
N PRO A 236 16.52 13.26 5.94
CA PRO A 236 17.40 13.03 4.79
C PRO A 236 16.62 12.96 3.46
N TYR A 237 15.33 12.64 3.51
CA TYR A 237 14.43 12.50 2.34
C TYR A 237 13.63 13.79 2.06
N GLY A 238 13.96 14.91 2.70
CA GLY A 238 13.32 16.20 2.46
C GLY A 238 12.03 16.45 3.25
N ILE A 239 11.70 15.54 4.18
CA ILE A 239 10.52 15.67 5.06
C ILE A 239 10.88 16.53 6.27
N ARG A 240 9.95 17.42 6.68
CA ARG A 240 10.14 18.34 7.81
C ARG A 240 9.54 17.74 9.08
N SER A 241 10.31 17.62 10.14
CA SER A 241 9.78 17.34 11.47
C SER A 241 9.22 18.64 12.08
N GLY A 242 8.20 18.54 12.90
CA GLY A 242 7.80 19.62 13.79
C GLY A 242 8.98 20.08 14.65
N GLY A 243 9.23 21.37 14.69
CA GLY A 243 10.26 21.97 15.57
C GLY A 243 9.78 22.02 17.01
#